data_8e6c4755768ce2a4b8ff01f8ff7b0582
#
_entry.id   8e6c4755768ce2a4b8ff01f8ff7b0582
#
_cell.length_a   1.000
_cell.length_b   1.000
_cell.length_c   1.000
_cell.angle_alpha   90.00
_cell.angle_beta   90.00
_cell.angle_gamma   90.00
#
_symmetry.space_group_name_H-M   'P 1'
#
loop_
_entity.id
_entity.type
_entity.pdbx_description
1 polymer ?
#
loop_
_entity_poly.entity_id
_entity_poly.type
_entity_poly.pdbx_seq_one_letter_code
_entity_poly.pdbx_strand_id
1 'polypeptide(L)'
;MTFGEHLEVFRKMLFRILAVAMIIAIVIFCAKDTTFSLLLAPSGSDFSTYQVIEWLAGEIGIDFHFEPYHVQLINTELSSQFMTHVSTSFYLALLFSLPYVVIELYRFIAPALYENERRYSASVAIAVYLLFMLGVLMSYYVLFPFALRFLGTYQVAASVVNQINLSSYISTFITLTLVMGLVFQIPVLSFFLAKLGMLQAGFMKQYRRHAFVVIAIIAAIITPPDLFTCCMVTLPMYGLYELSILIVGRAN
;
A
#
# COMPACT_ATOMS: atom_id res chain seq x y z
N MET A 1 21.68 -29.04 4.28
CA MET A 1 21.41 -28.77 2.85
C MET A 1 22.66 -28.19 2.22
N THR A 2 23.06 -28.70 1.07
CA THR A 2 24.18 -28.12 0.28
C THR A 2 23.68 -26.83 -0.38
N PHE A 3 24.61 -25.93 -0.74
CA PHE A 3 24.27 -24.67 -1.43
C PHE A 3 23.43 -24.89 -2.71
N GLY A 4 23.74 -25.97 -3.46
CA GLY A 4 22.99 -26.34 -4.66
C GLY A 4 21.54 -26.75 -4.38
N GLU A 5 21.30 -27.51 -3.31
CA GLU A 5 19.94 -27.88 -2.88
C GLU A 5 19.11 -26.66 -2.47
N HIS A 6 19.75 -25.70 -1.79
CA HIS A 6 19.08 -24.44 -1.38
C HIS A 6 18.68 -23.58 -2.59
N LEU A 7 19.54 -23.51 -3.60
CA LEU A 7 19.26 -22.85 -4.88
C LEU A 7 18.11 -23.51 -5.65
N GLU A 8 18.03 -24.82 -5.63
CA GLU A 8 16.95 -25.56 -6.29
C GLU A 8 15.60 -25.32 -5.61
N VAL A 9 15.57 -25.31 -4.27
CA VAL A 9 14.36 -24.98 -3.49
C VAL A 9 13.91 -23.55 -3.77
N PHE A 10 14.85 -22.59 -3.80
CA PHE A 10 14.57 -21.19 -4.12
C PHE A 10 13.98 -21.03 -5.54
N ARG A 11 14.59 -21.69 -6.53
CA ARG A 11 14.06 -21.67 -7.90
C ARG A 11 12.63 -22.22 -7.98
N LYS A 12 12.37 -23.37 -7.35
CA LYS A 12 11.03 -23.97 -7.31
C LYS A 12 10.01 -23.05 -6.63
N MET A 13 10.40 -22.35 -5.56
CA MET A 13 9.58 -21.35 -4.88
C MET A 13 9.21 -20.20 -5.83
N LEU A 14 10.21 -19.61 -6.52
CA LEU A 14 9.98 -18.54 -7.48
C LEU A 14 9.02 -18.95 -8.60
N PHE A 15 9.21 -20.14 -9.17
CA PHE A 15 8.29 -20.64 -10.21
C PHE A 15 6.87 -20.80 -9.71
N ARG A 16 6.65 -21.29 -8.48
CA ARG A 16 5.30 -21.37 -7.89
C ARG A 16 4.66 -20.01 -7.68
N ILE A 17 5.42 -19.05 -7.14
CA ILE A 17 4.96 -17.66 -6.96
C ILE A 17 4.56 -17.04 -8.29
N LEU A 18 5.41 -17.15 -9.31
CA LEU A 18 5.15 -16.61 -10.63
C LEU A 18 3.93 -17.28 -11.29
N ALA A 19 3.79 -18.61 -11.16
CA ALA A 19 2.64 -19.32 -11.69
C ALA A 19 1.32 -18.86 -11.04
N VAL A 20 1.28 -18.73 -9.72
CA VAL A 20 0.09 -18.23 -9.01
C VAL A 20 -0.20 -16.79 -9.38
N ALA A 21 0.81 -15.91 -9.40
CA ALA A 21 0.62 -14.51 -9.82
C ALA A 21 0.11 -14.41 -11.26
N MET A 22 0.63 -15.25 -12.19
CA MET A 22 0.16 -15.28 -13.58
C MET A 22 -1.30 -15.72 -13.69
N ILE A 23 -1.71 -16.76 -12.95
CA ILE A 23 -3.10 -17.21 -12.93
C ILE A 23 -4.02 -16.09 -12.43
N ILE A 24 -3.63 -15.42 -11.33
CA ILE A 24 -4.40 -14.30 -10.78
C ILE A 24 -4.46 -13.16 -11.80
N ALA A 25 -3.34 -12.84 -12.49
CA ALA A 25 -3.29 -11.81 -13.53
C ALA A 25 -4.28 -12.08 -14.66
N ILE A 26 -4.35 -13.33 -15.13
CA ILE A 26 -5.30 -13.76 -16.18
C ILE A 26 -6.74 -13.60 -15.68
N VAL A 27 -7.04 -14.02 -14.45
CA VAL A 27 -8.38 -13.88 -13.86
C VAL A 27 -8.79 -12.41 -13.78
N ILE A 28 -7.91 -11.54 -13.29
CA ILE A 28 -8.16 -10.09 -13.19
C ILE A 28 -8.33 -9.47 -14.57
N PHE A 29 -7.50 -9.87 -15.53
CA PHE A 29 -7.58 -9.42 -16.92
C PHE A 29 -8.94 -9.80 -17.55
N CYS A 30 -9.43 -10.99 -17.31
CA CYS A 30 -10.76 -11.43 -17.79
C CYS A 30 -11.91 -10.71 -17.05
N ALA A 31 -11.72 -10.31 -15.79
CA ALA A 31 -12.72 -9.63 -14.98
C ALA A 31 -12.65 -8.09 -15.11
N LYS A 32 -12.41 -7.58 -16.32
CA LYS A 32 -12.16 -6.16 -16.64
C LYS A 32 -13.15 -5.21 -16.00
N ASP A 33 -14.46 -5.45 -16.20
CA ASP A 33 -15.51 -4.50 -15.80
C ASP A 33 -15.58 -4.36 -14.28
N THR A 34 -15.49 -5.47 -13.55
CA THR A 34 -15.47 -5.47 -12.08
C THR A 34 -14.21 -4.81 -11.55
N THR A 35 -13.07 -5.10 -12.17
CA THR A 35 -11.77 -4.53 -11.76
C THR A 35 -11.76 -3.01 -11.91
N PHE A 36 -12.15 -2.52 -13.08
CA PHE A 36 -12.14 -1.08 -13.33
C PHE A 36 -13.27 -0.33 -12.61
N SER A 37 -14.44 -0.94 -12.39
CA SER A 37 -15.48 -0.32 -11.55
C SER A 37 -15.00 -0.10 -10.12
N LEU A 38 -14.26 -1.04 -9.55
CA LEU A 38 -13.64 -0.90 -8.23
C LEU A 38 -12.54 0.18 -8.22
N LEU A 39 -11.64 0.14 -9.19
CA LEU A 39 -10.51 1.08 -9.24
C LEU A 39 -10.95 2.53 -9.53
N LEU A 40 -12.00 2.72 -10.30
CA LEU A 40 -12.52 4.03 -10.66
C LEU A 40 -13.56 4.57 -9.64
N ALA A 41 -14.03 3.75 -8.71
CA ALA A 41 -14.97 4.18 -7.68
C ALA A 41 -14.53 5.46 -6.91
N PRO A 42 -13.24 5.63 -6.53
CA PRO A 42 -12.79 6.84 -5.86
C PRO A 42 -12.87 8.13 -6.69
N SER A 43 -13.08 8.04 -8.01
CA SER A 43 -13.22 9.22 -8.88
C SER A 43 -14.58 9.93 -8.77
N GLY A 44 -15.56 9.28 -8.15
CA GLY A 44 -16.90 9.84 -7.93
C GLY A 44 -17.08 10.47 -6.56
N SER A 45 -17.99 11.44 -6.46
CA SER A 45 -18.39 12.07 -5.20
C SER A 45 -19.07 11.11 -4.23
N ASP A 46 -19.67 10.01 -4.75
CA ASP A 46 -20.45 9.05 -3.97
C ASP A 46 -19.59 7.94 -3.34
N PHE A 47 -18.26 8.11 -3.33
CA PHE A 47 -17.38 7.12 -2.76
C PHE A 47 -17.58 6.99 -1.24
N SER A 48 -17.54 5.74 -0.75
CA SER A 48 -17.89 5.39 0.64
C SER A 48 -17.17 6.23 1.69
N THR A 49 -15.93 6.66 1.44
CA THR A 49 -15.14 7.47 2.37
C THR A 49 -15.80 8.83 2.63
N TYR A 50 -16.29 9.49 1.59
CA TYR A 50 -16.95 10.79 1.73
C TYR A 50 -18.25 10.65 2.49
N GLN A 51 -19.07 9.64 2.18
CA GLN A 51 -20.33 9.35 2.88
C GLN A 51 -20.10 9.06 4.38
N VAL A 52 -19.06 8.27 4.71
CA VAL A 52 -18.73 7.98 6.12
C VAL A 52 -18.31 9.25 6.87
N ILE A 53 -17.55 10.13 6.24
CA ILE A 53 -17.12 11.40 6.87
C ILE A 53 -18.29 12.34 7.06
N GLU A 54 -19.16 12.48 6.09
CA GLU A 54 -20.39 13.29 6.21
C GLU A 54 -21.31 12.77 7.31
N TRP A 55 -21.49 11.46 7.38
CA TRP A 55 -22.27 10.82 8.44
C TRP A 55 -21.65 11.08 9.83
N LEU A 56 -20.32 10.92 9.98
CA LEU A 56 -19.61 11.20 11.24
C LEU A 56 -19.70 12.69 11.63
N ALA A 57 -19.59 13.59 10.66
CA ALA A 57 -19.75 15.03 10.90
C ALA A 57 -21.16 15.35 11.41
N GLY A 58 -22.19 14.74 10.83
CA GLY A 58 -23.58 14.88 11.27
C GLY A 58 -23.83 14.39 12.70
N GLU A 59 -23.21 13.28 13.10
CA GLU A 59 -23.29 12.75 14.50
C GLU A 59 -22.64 13.70 15.53
N ILE A 60 -21.63 14.46 15.13
CA ILE A 60 -20.94 15.44 16.00
C ILE A 60 -21.68 16.81 15.97
N GLY A 61 -22.74 16.93 15.15
CA GLY A 61 -23.50 18.17 15.03
C GLY A 61 -22.85 19.21 14.11
N ILE A 62 -21.93 18.80 13.24
CA ILE A 62 -21.29 19.64 12.22
C ILE A 62 -22.01 19.37 10.90
N ASP A 63 -22.68 20.40 10.37
CA ASP A 63 -23.31 20.34 9.05
C ASP A 63 -22.22 20.51 7.97
N PHE A 64 -21.59 19.38 7.61
CA PHE A 64 -20.50 19.36 6.64
C PHE A 64 -20.84 18.41 5.49
N HIS A 65 -20.88 18.96 4.28
CA HIS A 65 -21.07 18.20 3.05
C HIS A 65 -19.92 18.47 2.10
N PHE A 66 -19.45 17.41 1.47
CA PHE A 66 -18.48 17.55 0.40
C PHE A 66 -19.17 18.10 -0.85
N GLU A 67 -18.62 19.14 -1.45
CA GLU A 67 -19.11 19.60 -2.75
C GLU A 67 -19.02 18.47 -3.78
N PRO A 68 -20.09 18.24 -4.57
CA PRO A 68 -20.05 17.25 -5.64
C PRO A 68 -18.90 17.56 -6.62
N TYR A 69 -18.07 16.59 -6.88
CA TYR A 69 -17.01 16.72 -7.88
C TYR A 69 -17.03 15.51 -8.81
N HIS A 70 -16.65 15.72 -10.03
CA HIS A 70 -16.50 14.65 -11.00
C HIS A 70 -15.20 14.82 -11.76
N VAL A 71 -14.33 13.83 -11.64
CA VAL A 71 -13.07 13.81 -12.37
C VAL A 71 -13.30 13.23 -13.75
N GLN A 72 -13.13 14.04 -14.79
CA GLN A 72 -13.16 13.54 -16.16
C GLN A 72 -11.83 12.85 -16.48
N LEU A 73 -11.90 11.53 -16.61
CA LEU A 73 -10.76 10.73 -17.05
C LEU A 73 -10.73 10.69 -18.57
N ILE A 74 -9.60 11.07 -19.14
CA ILE A 74 -9.38 11.06 -20.58
C ILE A 74 -8.31 10.03 -20.96
N ASN A 75 -8.34 9.62 -22.21
CA ASN A 75 -7.29 8.82 -22.82
C ASN A 75 -6.79 9.53 -24.07
N THR A 76 -5.51 9.86 -24.09
CA THR A 76 -4.88 10.63 -25.17
C THR A 76 -4.05 9.78 -26.13
N GLU A 77 -3.72 8.55 -25.76
CA GLU A 77 -2.88 7.65 -26.54
C GLU A 77 -3.68 6.46 -27.05
N LEU A 78 -3.46 6.03 -28.27
CA LEU A 78 -4.20 4.95 -28.93
C LEU A 78 -4.14 3.61 -28.17
N SER A 79 -2.96 3.23 -27.67
CA SER A 79 -2.73 1.95 -26.98
C SER A 79 -2.86 2.04 -25.45
N SER A 80 -3.03 3.24 -24.90
CA SER A 80 -2.94 3.49 -23.46
C SER A 80 -3.98 2.70 -22.66
N GLN A 81 -5.24 2.59 -23.12
CA GLN A 81 -6.27 1.82 -22.43
C GLN A 81 -5.89 0.32 -22.32
N PHE A 82 -5.38 -0.25 -23.41
CA PHE A 82 -4.94 -1.66 -23.40
C PHE A 82 -3.73 -1.84 -22.48
N MET A 83 -2.72 -0.99 -22.59
CA MET A 83 -1.53 -1.07 -21.73
C MET A 83 -1.86 -0.84 -20.26
N THR A 84 -2.76 0.08 -19.95
CA THR A 84 -3.27 0.29 -18.59
C THR A 84 -3.98 -0.94 -18.07
N HIS A 85 -4.81 -1.61 -18.89
CA HIS A 85 -5.49 -2.84 -18.50
C HIS A 85 -4.49 -3.98 -18.19
N VAL A 86 -3.52 -4.20 -19.07
CA VAL A 86 -2.46 -5.21 -18.86
C VAL A 86 -1.67 -4.90 -17.60
N SER A 87 -1.14 -3.68 -17.46
CA SER A 87 -0.35 -3.27 -16.30
C SER A 87 -1.13 -3.39 -14.99
N THR A 88 -2.37 -2.91 -14.96
CA THR A 88 -3.26 -3.01 -13.80
C THR A 88 -3.48 -4.46 -13.38
N SER A 89 -3.71 -5.36 -14.34
CA SER A 89 -3.89 -6.78 -14.07
C SER A 89 -2.67 -7.42 -13.42
N PHE A 90 -1.47 -7.08 -13.89
CA PHE A 90 -0.23 -7.55 -13.28
C PHE A 90 0.00 -6.99 -11.87
N TYR A 91 -0.25 -5.71 -11.65
CA TYR A 91 -0.07 -5.08 -10.34
C TYR A 91 -1.05 -5.61 -9.29
N LEU A 92 -2.32 -5.75 -9.67
CA LEU A 92 -3.31 -6.34 -8.77
C LEU A 92 -3.03 -7.83 -8.51
N ALA A 93 -2.53 -8.56 -9.52
CA ALA A 93 -2.10 -9.94 -9.32
C ALA A 93 -0.96 -10.03 -8.30
N LEU A 94 0.03 -9.13 -8.37
CA LEU A 94 1.09 -9.07 -7.36
C LEU A 94 0.52 -8.82 -5.97
N LEU A 95 -0.41 -7.87 -5.84
CA LEU A 95 -1.06 -7.52 -4.59
C LEU A 95 -1.86 -8.69 -4.01
N PHE A 96 -2.68 -9.35 -4.81
CA PHE A 96 -3.49 -10.49 -4.37
C PHE A 96 -2.70 -11.78 -4.19
N SER A 97 -1.55 -11.94 -4.86
CA SER A 97 -0.66 -13.09 -4.64
C SER A 97 0.17 -12.97 -3.37
N LEU A 98 0.23 -11.81 -2.74
CA LEU A 98 1.09 -11.54 -1.59
C LEU A 98 0.89 -12.50 -0.41
N PRO A 99 -0.33 -12.93 -0.02
CA PRO A 99 -0.51 -13.95 1.01
C PRO A 99 0.22 -15.24 0.67
N TYR A 100 0.14 -15.66 -0.58
CA TYR A 100 0.82 -16.87 -1.06
C TYR A 100 2.35 -16.66 -1.07
N VAL A 101 2.83 -15.49 -1.50
CA VAL A 101 4.26 -15.12 -1.45
C VAL A 101 4.79 -15.22 -0.02
N VAL A 102 4.06 -14.66 0.94
CA VAL A 102 4.45 -14.71 2.36
C VAL A 102 4.51 -16.16 2.87
N ILE A 103 3.55 -17.01 2.51
CA ILE A 103 3.55 -18.43 2.89
C ILE A 103 4.74 -19.17 2.27
N GLU A 104 5.05 -18.94 1.01
CA GLU A 104 6.17 -19.58 0.32
C GLU A 104 7.53 -19.10 0.87
N LEU A 105 7.67 -17.80 1.13
CA LEU A 105 8.86 -17.26 1.81
C LEU A 105 9.04 -17.87 3.21
N TYR A 106 7.93 -17.97 3.96
CA TYR A 106 7.95 -18.63 5.25
C TYR A 106 8.43 -20.07 5.15
N ARG A 107 7.86 -20.85 4.23
CA ARG A 107 8.26 -22.25 4.01
C ARG A 107 9.74 -22.39 3.62
N PHE A 108 10.27 -21.41 2.91
CA PHE A 108 11.68 -21.38 2.51
C PHE A 108 12.60 -21.08 3.69
N ILE A 109 12.21 -20.17 4.59
CA ILE A 109 13.01 -19.72 5.74
C ILE A 109 12.85 -20.68 6.95
N ALA A 110 11.68 -21.29 7.12
CA ALA A 110 11.34 -22.11 8.28
C ALA A 110 12.36 -23.23 8.62
N PRO A 111 13.01 -23.92 7.66
CA PRO A 111 14.03 -24.91 7.97
C PRO A 111 15.32 -24.33 8.56
N ALA A 112 15.58 -23.04 8.38
CA ALA A 112 16.76 -22.34 8.88
C ALA A 112 16.54 -21.72 10.27
N LEU A 113 15.28 -21.67 10.75
CA LEU A 113 14.94 -21.14 12.08
C LEU A 113 15.09 -22.21 13.17
N TYR A 114 15.52 -21.80 14.36
CA TYR A 114 15.53 -22.66 15.56
C TYR A 114 14.10 -23.08 15.93
N GLU A 115 13.94 -24.24 16.59
CA GLU A 115 12.63 -24.81 16.97
C GLU A 115 11.76 -23.84 17.76
N ASN A 116 12.34 -23.02 18.62
CA ASN A 116 11.63 -22.00 19.39
C ASN A 116 11.09 -20.85 18.55
N GLU A 117 11.75 -20.51 17.43
CA GLU A 117 11.35 -19.42 16.52
C GLU A 117 10.28 -19.88 15.53
N ARG A 118 10.29 -21.16 15.17
CA ARG A 118 9.32 -21.78 14.27
C ARG A 118 7.89 -21.69 14.78
N ARG A 119 7.68 -21.65 16.10
CA ARG A 119 6.36 -21.53 16.73
C ARG A 119 5.72 -20.15 16.51
N TYR A 120 6.53 -19.08 16.44
CA TYR A 120 6.06 -17.72 16.25
C TYR A 120 5.91 -17.31 14.76
N SER A 121 6.53 -18.04 13.87
CA SER A 121 6.66 -17.64 12.48
C SER A 121 5.33 -17.72 11.70
N ALA A 122 4.41 -18.62 12.04
CA ALA A 122 3.07 -18.62 11.44
C ALA A 122 2.27 -17.36 11.85
N SER A 123 2.35 -16.96 13.12
CA SER A 123 1.71 -15.74 13.61
C SER A 123 2.28 -14.48 12.96
N VAL A 124 3.59 -14.49 12.71
CA VAL A 124 4.26 -13.39 12.00
C VAL A 124 3.81 -13.32 10.55
N ALA A 125 3.71 -14.45 9.84
CA ALA A 125 3.22 -14.47 8.47
C ALA A 125 1.80 -13.90 8.35
N ILE A 126 0.92 -14.24 9.30
CA ILE A 126 -0.43 -13.65 9.38
C ILE A 126 -0.35 -12.15 9.65
N ALA A 127 0.49 -11.70 10.60
CA ALA A 127 0.66 -10.29 10.91
C ALA A 127 1.17 -9.49 9.69
N VAL A 128 2.17 -10.03 8.96
CA VAL A 128 2.67 -9.45 7.70
C VAL A 128 1.53 -9.25 6.70
N TYR A 129 0.72 -10.28 6.50
CA TYR A 129 -0.40 -10.20 5.57
C TYR A 129 -1.46 -9.18 6.02
N LEU A 130 -1.87 -9.23 7.29
CA LEU A 130 -2.89 -8.32 7.83
C LEU A 130 -2.42 -6.86 7.78
N LEU A 131 -1.17 -6.57 8.15
CA LEU A 131 -0.64 -5.23 8.06
C LEU A 131 -0.53 -4.75 6.61
N PHE A 132 -0.11 -5.63 5.69
CA PHE A 132 -0.07 -5.28 4.28
C PHE A 132 -1.47 -4.90 3.77
N MET A 133 -2.47 -5.73 4.03
CA MET A 133 -3.85 -5.44 3.62
C MET A 133 -4.39 -4.17 4.28
N LEU A 134 -4.03 -3.91 5.54
CA LEU A 134 -4.40 -2.67 6.21
C LEU A 134 -3.79 -1.45 5.52
N GLY A 135 -2.53 -1.53 5.07
CA GLY A 135 -1.87 -0.49 4.27
C GLY A 135 -2.56 -0.26 2.92
N VAL A 136 -2.93 -1.35 2.23
CA VAL A 136 -3.70 -1.31 0.98
C VAL A 136 -5.06 -0.64 1.19
N LEU A 137 -5.81 -1.04 2.22
CA LEU A 137 -7.12 -0.46 2.56
C LEU A 137 -6.99 1.02 2.96
N MET A 138 -5.98 1.37 3.74
CA MET A 138 -5.70 2.76 4.09
C MET A 138 -5.41 3.61 2.85
N SER A 139 -4.64 3.08 1.89
CA SER A 139 -4.41 3.77 0.62
C SER A 139 -5.69 3.93 -0.18
N TYR A 140 -6.47 2.86 -0.34
CA TYR A 140 -7.68 2.84 -1.16
C TYR A 140 -8.80 3.73 -0.60
N TYR A 141 -9.06 3.66 0.70
CA TYR A 141 -10.17 4.38 1.31
C TYR A 141 -9.81 5.78 1.83
N VAL A 142 -8.53 6.05 2.12
CA VAL A 142 -8.15 7.32 2.73
C VAL A 142 -7.22 8.11 1.81
N LEU A 143 -6.02 7.61 1.54
CA LEU A 143 -5.01 8.43 0.90
C LEU A 143 -5.37 8.79 -0.54
N PHE A 144 -5.75 7.79 -1.33
CA PHE A 144 -6.01 7.99 -2.75
C PHE A 144 -7.24 8.88 -3.04
N PRO A 145 -8.42 8.71 -2.39
CA PRO A 145 -9.56 9.59 -2.61
C PRO A 145 -9.27 11.06 -2.29
N PHE A 146 -8.58 11.31 -1.17
CA PHE A 146 -8.22 12.68 -0.80
C PHE A 146 -7.16 13.29 -1.72
N ALA A 147 -6.14 12.51 -2.09
CA ALA A 147 -5.14 12.95 -3.07
C ALA A 147 -5.79 13.29 -4.42
N LEU A 148 -6.67 12.40 -4.89
CA LEU A 148 -7.38 12.59 -6.15
C LEU A 148 -8.30 13.82 -6.09
N ARG A 149 -9.05 13.97 -4.99
CA ARG A 149 -9.92 15.12 -4.81
C ARG A 149 -9.12 16.41 -4.80
N PHE A 150 -8.04 16.49 -4.03
CA PHE A 150 -7.20 17.68 -3.96
C PHE A 150 -6.59 18.02 -5.34
N LEU A 151 -5.93 17.07 -5.98
CA LEU A 151 -5.27 17.29 -7.28
C LEU A 151 -6.27 17.52 -8.42
N GLY A 152 -7.41 16.84 -8.37
CA GLY A 152 -8.45 16.95 -9.39
C GLY A 152 -9.27 18.23 -9.32
N THR A 153 -9.41 18.81 -8.12
CA THR A 153 -10.19 20.05 -7.93
C THR A 153 -9.32 21.29 -7.86
N TYR A 154 -8.02 21.17 -7.61
CA TYR A 154 -7.13 22.33 -7.54
C TYR A 154 -6.97 22.99 -8.93
N GLN A 155 -7.37 24.24 -9.04
CA GLN A 155 -7.29 25.05 -10.25
C GLN A 155 -6.51 26.34 -9.99
N VAL A 156 -5.58 26.66 -10.86
CA VAL A 156 -4.83 27.93 -10.82
C VAL A 156 -5.70 29.10 -11.32
N ALA A 157 -6.62 28.80 -12.27
CA ALA A 157 -7.55 29.76 -12.83
C ALA A 157 -8.83 29.01 -13.29
N ALA A 158 -9.98 29.66 -13.18
CA ALA A 158 -11.28 29.08 -13.60
C ALA A 158 -11.35 28.73 -15.11
N SER A 159 -10.49 29.32 -15.91
CA SER A 159 -10.39 29.06 -17.36
C SER A 159 -9.61 27.76 -17.69
N VAL A 160 -8.91 27.18 -16.71
CA VAL A 160 -8.13 25.96 -16.90
C VAL A 160 -8.86 24.76 -16.33
N VAL A 161 -9.39 23.91 -17.20
CA VAL A 161 -10.12 22.70 -16.80
C VAL A 161 -9.13 21.55 -16.61
N ASN A 162 -9.16 20.91 -15.45
CA ASN A 162 -8.36 19.73 -15.18
C ASN A 162 -8.88 18.51 -15.94
N GLN A 163 -8.01 17.93 -16.79
CA GLN A 163 -8.26 16.68 -17.48
C GLN A 163 -7.21 15.67 -17.04
N ILE A 164 -7.65 14.62 -16.36
CA ILE A 164 -6.73 13.61 -15.80
C ILE A 164 -6.64 12.43 -16.77
N ASN A 165 -5.41 12.08 -17.17
CA ASN A 165 -5.20 10.90 -18.00
C ASN A 165 -5.42 9.62 -17.17
N LEU A 166 -6.13 8.63 -17.74
CA LEU A 166 -6.41 7.35 -17.12
C LEU A 166 -5.12 6.63 -16.66
N SER A 167 -4.06 6.68 -17.45
CA SER A 167 -2.77 6.06 -17.09
C SER A 167 -2.14 6.72 -15.87
N SER A 168 -2.23 8.05 -15.74
CA SER A 168 -1.73 8.80 -14.58
C SER A 168 -2.54 8.47 -13.32
N TYR A 169 -3.88 8.40 -13.44
CA TYR A 169 -4.78 7.99 -12.35
C TYR A 169 -4.39 6.61 -11.81
N ILE A 170 -4.31 5.60 -12.68
CA ILE A 170 -3.99 4.22 -12.31
C ILE A 170 -2.56 4.11 -11.78
N SER A 171 -1.59 4.77 -12.38
CA SER A 171 -0.20 4.76 -11.90
C SER A 171 -0.09 5.34 -10.49
N THR A 172 -0.74 6.46 -10.21
CA THR A 172 -0.77 7.06 -8.87
C THR A 172 -1.45 6.14 -7.85
N PHE A 173 -2.60 5.56 -8.22
CA PHE A 173 -3.30 4.59 -7.38
C PHE A 173 -2.41 3.40 -7.00
N ILE A 174 -1.80 2.77 -8.00
CA ILE A 174 -0.93 1.60 -7.81
C ILE A 174 0.28 1.96 -6.94
N THR A 175 0.95 3.07 -7.24
CA THR A 175 2.13 3.50 -6.49
C THR A 175 1.80 3.72 -5.03
N LEU A 176 0.77 4.49 -4.72
CA LEU A 176 0.34 4.74 -3.34
C LEU A 176 -0.05 3.44 -2.63
N THR A 177 -0.79 2.56 -3.30
CA THR A 177 -1.29 1.32 -2.70
C THR A 177 -0.17 0.33 -2.41
N LEU A 178 0.76 0.12 -3.36
CA LEU A 178 1.90 -0.77 -3.14
C LEU A 178 2.83 -0.25 -2.06
N VAL A 179 3.16 1.04 -2.12
CA VAL A 179 4.07 1.62 -1.15
C VAL A 179 3.46 1.61 0.24
N MET A 180 2.20 1.97 0.41
CA MET A 180 1.54 1.89 1.71
C MET A 180 1.48 0.46 2.24
N GLY A 181 1.19 -0.53 1.39
CA GLY A 181 1.27 -1.93 1.76
C GLY A 181 2.65 -2.32 2.31
N LEU A 182 3.73 -1.87 1.65
CA LEU A 182 5.11 -2.11 2.09
C LEU A 182 5.47 -1.35 3.36
N VAL A 183 5.07 -0.08 3.46
CA VAL A 183 5.33 0.78 4.64
C VAL A 183 4.68 0.21 5.90
N PHE A 184 3.50 -0.37 5.78
CA PHE A 184 2.84 -1.04 6.89
C PHE A 184 3.60 -2.28 7.41
N GLN A 185 4.67 -2.72 6.72
CA GLN A 185 5.59 -3.75 7.22
C GLN A 185 6.64 -3.22 8.20
N ILE A 186 6.81 -1.90 8.35
CA ILE A 186 7.82 -1.31 9.25
C ILE A 186 7.71 -1.86 10.69
N PRO A 187 6.53 -2.01 11.31
CA PRO A 187 6.42 -2.58 12.65
C PRO A 187 6.91 -4.03 12.75
N VAL A 188 6.63 -4.85 11.74
CA VAL A 188 7.08 -6.25 11.70
C VAL A 188 8.59 -6.34 11.50
N LEU A 189 9.12 -5.54 10.58
CA LEU A 189 10.57 -5.46 10.34
C LEU A 189 11.30 -5.01 11.61
N SER A 190 10.77 -3.98 12.28
CA SER A 190 11.35 -3.48 13.53
C SER A 190 11.31 -4.52 14.65
N PHE A 191 10.24 -5.32 14.74
CA PHE A 191 10.15 -6.45 15.68
C PHE A 191 11.23 -7.49 15.43
N PHE A 192 11.46 -7.87 14.17
CA PHE A 192 12.53 -8.83 13.83
C PHE A 192 13.92 -8.29 14.17
N LEU A 193 14.20 -7.04 13.82
CA LEU A 193 15.50 -6.42 14.13
C LEU A 193 15.72 -6.32 15.64
N ALA A 194 14.66 -6.09 16.43
CA ALA A 194 14.74 -6.12 17.89
C ALA A 194 15.05 -7.51 18.43
N LYS A 195 14.41 -8.56 17.91
CA LYS A 195 14.67 -9.95 18.31
C LYS A 195 16.09 -10.41 17.97
N LEU A 196 16.68 -9.89 16.90
CA LEU A 196 18.09 -10.09 16.55
C LEU A 196 19.06 -9.24 17.39
N GLY A 197 18.55 -8.43 18.33
CA GLY A 197 19.38 -7.54 19.14
C GLY A 197 19.96 -6.33 18.38
N MET A 198 19.56 -6.12 17.12
CA MET A 198 20.07 -5.04 16.26
C MET A 198 19.35 -3.70 16.50
N LEU A 199 18.12 -3.71 17.05
CA LEU A 199 17.32 -2.52 17.23
C LEU A 199 16.81 -2.42 18.68
N GLN A 200 17.01 -1.26 19.28
CA GLN A 200 16.54 -0.96 20.64
C GLN A 200 15.56 0.20 20.67
N ALA A 201 14.53 0.13 21.50
CA ALA A 201 13.53 1.18 21.64
C ALA A 201 14.14 2.54 22.07
N GLY A 202 15.20 2.50 22.91
CA GLY A 202 15.95 3.70 23.32
C GLY A 202 16.57 4.44 22.14
N PHE A 203 17.22 3.71 21.23
CA PHE A 203 17.78 4.26 19.99
C PHE A 203 16.69 4.91 19.13
N MET A 204 15.59 4.20 18.86
CA MET A 204 14.49 4.74 18.07
C MET A 204 13.89 6.01 18.69
N LYS A 205 13.70 6.06 20.03
CA LYS A 205 13.21 7.23 20.73
C LYS A 205 14.15 8.45 20.59
N GLN A 206 15.44 8.22 20.67
CA GLN A 206 16.45 9.28 20.53
C GLN A 206 16.43 9.90 19.13
N TYR A 207 16.22 9.09 18.08
CA TYR A 207 16.25 9.49 16.67
C TYR A 207 14.90 9.86 16.06
N ARG A 208 13.85 10.08 16.87
CA ARG A 208 12.50 10.44 16.39
C ARG A 208 12.47 11.59 15.38
N ARG A 209 13.21 12.67 15.68
CA ARG A 209 13.26 13.85 14.81
C ARG A 209 13.89 13.54 13.44
N HIS A 210 14.96 12.76 13.45
CA HIS A 210 15.62 12.31 12.21
C HIS A 210 14.73 11.37 11.42
N ALA A 211 14.07 10.42 12.09
CA ALA A 211 13.11 9.52 11.48
C ALA A 211 11.96 10.27 10.80
N PHE A 212 11.41 11.32 11.44
CA PHE A 212 10.38 12.16 10.84
C PHE A 212 10.86 12.79 9.52
N VAL A 213 12.06 13.36 9.50
CA VAL A 213 12.64 13.97 8.29
C VAL A 213 12.85 12.92 7.18
N VAL A 214 13.40 11.75 7.52
CA VAL A 214 13.62 10.67 6.56
C VAL A 214 12.28 10.17 6.00
N ILE A 215 11.27 9.98 6.86
CA ILE A 215 9.92 9.58 6.46
C ILE A 215 9.31 10.63 5.52
N ALA A 216 9.43 11.92 5.83
CA ALA A 216 8.92 12.99 4.98
C ALA A 216 9.62 13.03 3.61
N ILE A 217 10.92 12.78 3.55
CA ILE A 217 11.67 12.68 2.29
C ILE A 217 11.18 11.47 1.48
N ILE A 218 11.01 10.32 2.12
CA ILE A 218 10.50 9.11 1.46
C ILE A 218 9.08 9.37 0.94
N ALA A 219 8.20 9.97 1.75
CA ALA A 219 6.85 10.33 1.33
C ALA A 219 6.86 11.25 0.11
N ALA A 220 7.73 12.29 0.11
CA ALA A 220 7.85 13.21 -1.02
C ALA A 220 8.35 12.57 -2.34
N ILE A 221 9.15 11.52 -2.24
CA ILE A 221 9.61 10.76 -3.42
C ILE A 221 8.47 9.89 -4.01
N ILE A 222 7.60 9.37 -3.14
CA ILE A 222 6.55 8.43 -3.51
C ILE A 222 5.30 9.14 -4.03
N THR A 223 4.94 10.27 -3.39
CA THR A 223 3.73 11.02 -3.73
C THR A 223 3.96 11.92 -4.95
N PRO A 224 2.88 12.29 -5.66
CA PRO A 224 2.94 13.41 -6.59
C PRO A 224 3.58 14.63 -5.93
N PRO A 225 4.20 15.55 -6.69
CA PRO A 225 4.93 16.69 -6.14
C PRO A 225 3.96 17.76 -5.57
N ASP A 226 3.20 17.40 -4.55
CA ASP A 226 2.32 18.31 -3.82
C ASP A 226 2.47 18.14 -2.29
N LEU A 227 2.33 19.24 -1.58
CA LEU A 227 2.50 19.29 -0.13
C LEU A 227 1.38 18.56 0.62
N PHE A 228 0.16 18.60 0.10
CA PHE A 228 -1.02 18.03 0.76
C PHE A 228 -0.93 16.49 0.81
N THR A 229 -0.71 15.85 -0.33
CA THR A 229 -0.57 14.39 -0.42
C THR A 229 0.68 13.91 0.33
N CYS A 230 1.78 14.67 0.26
CA CYS A 230 3.00 14.37 1.03
C CYS A 230 2.73 14.35 2.54
N CYS A 231 2.05 15.36 3.08
CA CYS A 231 1.67 15.41 4.50
C CYS A 231 0.73 14.26 4.88
N MET A 232 -0.27 13.97 4.04
CA MET A 232 -1.22 12.88 4.28
C MET A 232 -0.56 11.50 4.35
N VAL A 233 0.46 11.25 3.54
CA VAL A 233 1.23 9.99 3.54
C VAL A 233 2.22 9.97 4.71
N THR A 234 2.86 11.09 5.03
CA THR A 234 3.82 11.20 6.14
C THR A 234 3.19 10.85 7.50
N LEU A 235 1.93 11.29 7.74
CA LEU A 235 1.25 11.07 9.02
C LEU A 235 1.12 9.58 9.39
N PRO A 236 0.52 8.71 8.57
CA PRO A 236 0.43 7.29 8.89
C PRO A 236 1.79 6.60 8.94
N MET A 237 2.74 6.99 8.08
CA MET A 237 4.11 6.46 8.13
C MET A 237 4.79 6.76 9.47
N TYR A 238 4.67 7.98 9.96
CA TYR A 238 5.21 8.36 11.26
C TYR A 238 4.48 7.66 12.41
N GLY A 239 3.15 7.52 12.30
CA GLY A 239 2.36 6.73 13.25
C GLY A 239 2.82 5.27 13.37
N LEU A 240 3.15 4.64 12.24
CA LEU A 240 3.73 3.28 12.20
C LEU A 240 5.12 3.22 12.81
N TYR A 241 5.94 4.26 12.66
CA TYR A 241 7.23 4.36 13.32
C TYR A 241 7.06 4.42 14.86
N GLU A 242 6.14 5.24 15.37
CA GLU A 242 5.84 5.31 16.81
C GLU A 242 5.29 3.98 17.34
N LEU A 243 4.40 3.32 16.57
CA LEU A 243 3.91 1.97 16.88
C LEU A 243 5.07 0.97 16.97
N SER A 244 6.04 1.08 16.06
CA SER A 244 7.24 0.22 16.05
C SER A 244 8.08 0.41 17.32
N ILE A 245 8.20 1.64 17.83
CA ILE A 245 8.89 1.90 19.12
C ILE A 245 8.22 1.14 20.28
N LEU A 246 6.87 1.12 20.30
CA LEU A 246 6.12 0.40 21.32
C LEU A 246 6.33 -1.12 21.22
N ILE A 247 6.31 -1.65 20.00
CA ILE A 247 6.51 -3.08 19.72
C ILE A 247 7.94 -3.51 20.11
N VAL A 248 8.96 -2.75 19.70
CA VAL A 248 10.36 -3.01 20.06
C VAL A 248 10.59 -2.94 21.57
N GLY A 249 9.92 -1.97 22.24
CA GLY A 249 10.02 -1.83 23.70
C GLY A 249 9.42 -2.99 24.48
N ARG A 250 8.50 -3.76 23.88
CA ARG A 250 7.92 -4.98 24.49
C ARG A 250 8.66 -6.26 24.07
N ALA A 251 9.45 -6.19 23.02
CA ALA A 251 10.18 -7.33 22.47
C ALA A 251 11.55 -7.55 23.13
N ASN A 252 12.13 -6.50 23.69
CA ASN A 252 13.35 -6.47 24.51
C ASN A 252 12.99 -6.54 25.98
#